data_7257022755cad7d79df7c35f3feddfab
#
_entry.id   7257022755cad7d79df7c35f3feddfab
#
_cell.length_a   1.000
_cell.length_b   1.000
_cell.length_c   1.000
_cell.angle_alpha   90.00
_cell.angle_beta   90.00
_cell.angle_gamma   90.00
#
_symmetry.space_group_name_H-M   'P 1'
#
loop_
_entity.id
_entity.type
_entity.pdbx_description
1 polymer ?
#
loop_
_entity_poly.entity_id
_entity_poly.type
_entity_poly.pdbx_seq_one_letter_code
_entity_poly.pdbx_strand_id
1 'polypeptide(L)'
;MERTDNSGAKTPREGRGSRVFTLVVLALLLLAILAAIFVPLGIYRSRGKVMISYGSLTVRQDLYVYWLSAYKYAYLTAQSKNDPTAATDTPRYWNETVDGGITRAEKVRAAADAWIKWIVFAAASFEDEGDALGQGTRNELEATCERLLQYELKTEKAFNRAAKQVGFTYSTVKRAYFYQTEGESYLLGVTDEEWEIFCTLAESEITIKAAAAKVDFASLPIDARLYNAAFLPET
;
A
#
# COMPACT_ATOMS: atom_id res chain seq x y z
N MET A 1 -79.68 42.11 -22.24
CA MET A 1 -79.36 40.71 -22.43
C MET A 1 -77.86 40.60 -22.47
N GLU A 2 -77.28 40.54 -21.29
CA GLU A 2 -75.85 40.64 -21.08
C GLU A 2 -75.30 39.22 -20.75
N ARG A 3 -74.39 38.75 -21.59
CA ARG A 3 -73.64 37.49 -21.33
C ARG A 3 -72.32 37.79 -20.65
N THR A 4 -72.24 37.47 -19.38
CA THR A 4 -71.00 37.50 -18.63
C THR A 4 -70.21 36.26 -19.01
N ASP A 5 -69.05 36.41 -19.68
CA ASP A 5 -68.06 35.44 -19.90
C ASP A 5 -67.21 35.24 -18.68
N ASN A 6 -67.36 34.08 -18.07
CA ASN A 6 -66.57 33.68 -16.87
C ASN A 6 -65.33 32.89 -17.35
N SER A 7 -64.26 33.60 -17.70
CA SER A 7 -62.97 32.99 -17.99
C SER A 7 -62.26 32.53 -16.72
N GLY A 8 -62.49 31.28 -16.35
CA GLY A 8 -61.78 30.62 -15.29
C GLY A 8 -60.28 30.52 -15.59
N ALA A 9 -59.48 31.35 -14.88
CA ALA A 9 -58.04 31.27 -14.91
C ALA A 9 -57.60 29.93 -14.32
N LYS A 10 -57.09 29.05 -15.19
CA LYS A 10 -56.38 27.81 -14.76
C LYS A 10 -55.07 28.22 -14.10
N THR A 11 -55.00 28.12 -12.80
CA THR A 11 -53.72 28.18 -12.04
C THR A 11 -52.76 27.09 -12.55
N PRO A 12 -51.51 27.41 -12.87
CA PRO A 12 -50.52 26.42 -13.27
C PRO A 12 -50.35 25.39 -12.15
N ARG A 13 -50.55 24.11 -12.44
CA ARG A 13 -50.16 23.02 -11.58
C ARG A 13 -48.63 23.01 -11.50
N GLU A 14 -48.07 23.84 -10.61
CA GLU A 14 -46.67 23.74 -10.26
C GLU A 14 -46.38 22.38 -9.60
N GLY A 15 -45.79 21.49 -10.41
CA GLY A 15 -44.54 20.96 -10.01
C GLY A 15 -44.53 19.87 -8.95
N ARG A 16 -45.34 18.78 -9.06
CA ARG A 16 -44.96 17.52 -8.38
C ARG A 16 -43.60 17.02 -8.93
N GLY A 17 -43.29 17.19 -10.22
CA GLY A 17 -42.02 16.84 -10.83
C GLY A 17 -40.83 17.65 -10.33
N SER A 18 -40.99 18.94 -10.08
CA SER A 18 -39.94 19.83 -9.55
C SER A 18 -39.53 19.43 -8.12
N ARG A 19 -40.49 19.11 -7.26
CA ARG A 19 -40.22 18.69 -5.88
C ARG A 19 -39.50 17.33 -5.83
N VAL A 20 -39.88 16.38 -6.68
CA VAL A 20 -39.21 15.07 -6.77
C VAL A 20 -37.80 15.24 -7.30
N PHE A 21 -37.59 16.05 -8.32
CA PHE A 21 -36.25 16.37 -8.83
C PHE A 21 -35.36 17.01 -7.76
N THR A 22 -35.87 18.01 -7.02
CA THR A 22 -35.13 18.66 -5.93
C THR A 22 -34.76 17.66 -4.83
N LEU A 23 -35.67 16.76 -4.46
CA LEU A 23 -35.39 15.71 -3.46
C LEU A 23 -34.33 14.72 -3.94
N VAL A 24 -34.34 14.34 -5.20
CA VAL A 24 -33.31 13.45 -5.79
C VAL A 24 -31.96 14.13 -5.80
N VAL A 25 -31.87 15.40 -6.20
CA VAL A 25 -30.63 16.17 -6.21
C VAL A 25 -30.08 16.33 -4.77
N LEU A 26 -30.94 16.64 -3.81
CA LEU A 26 -30.56 16.72 -2.40
C LEU A 26 -30.05 15.37 -1.85
N ALA A 27 -30.69 14.27 -2.21
CA ALA A 27 -30.28 12.93 -1.81
C ALA A 27 -28.89 12.56 -2.41
N LEU A 28 -28.66 12.90 -3.69
CA LEU A 28 -27.36 12.67 -4.33
C LEU A 28 -26.27 13.53 -3.72
N LEU A 29 -26.55 14.81 -3.40
CA LEU A 29 -25.60 15.69 -2.68
C LEU A 29 -25.28 15.15 -1.28
N LEU A 30 -26.27 14.69 -0.54
CA LEU A 30 -26.07 14.07 0.77
C LEU A 30 -25.23 12.82 0.68
N LEU A 31 -25.48 11.94 -0.30
CA LEU A 31 -24.67 10.75 -0.56
C LEU A 31 -23.22 11.10 -0.93
N ALA A 32 -23.01 12.14 -1.75
CA ALA A 32 -21.67 12.61 -2.10
C ALA A 32 -20.92 13.15 -0.88
N ILE A 33 -21.58 13.93 -0.01
CA ILE A 33 -21.00 14.42 1.25
C ILE A 33 -20.67 13.27 2.21
N LEU A 34 -21.58 12.31 2.36
CA LEU A 34 -21.33 11.13 3.19
C LEU A 34 -20.16 10.31 2.63
N ALA A 35 -20.11 10.10 1.31
CA ALA A 35 -18.99 9.41 0.67
C ALA A 35 -17.66 10.15 0.91
N ALA A 36 -17.64 11.49 0.76
CA ALA A 36 -16.45 12.30 0.99
C ALA A 36 -15.93 12.21 2.44
N ILE A 37 -16.78 11.93 3.42
CA ILE A 37 -16.40 11.77 4.83
C ILE A 37 -16.04 10.31 5.15
N PHE A 38 -16.89 9.37 4.75
CA PHE A 38 -16.76 7.97 5.17
C PHE A 38 -15.74 7.19 4.37
N VAL A 39 -15.49 7.52 3.10
CA VAL A 39 -14.48 6.85 2.28
C VAL A 39 -13.06 7.09 2.84
N PRO A 40 -12.62 8.33 3.08
CA PRO A 40 -11.32 8.59 3.70
C PRO A 40 -11.18 7.97 5.09
N LEU A 41 -12.25 8.02 5.90
CA LEU A 41 -12.27 7.42 7.24
C LEU A 41 -12.14 5.89 7.17
N GLY A 42 -12.81 5.25 6.20
CA GLY A 42 -12.71 3.82 5.92
C GLY A 42 -11.29 3.43 5.49
N ILE A 43 -10.67 4.21 4.61
CA ILE A 43 -9.28 4.02 4.15
C ILE A 43 -8.32 4.16 5.34
N TYR A 44 -8.47 5.21 6.16
CA TYR A 44 -7.64 5.40 7.34
C TYR A 44 -7.76 4.23 8.33
N ARG A 45 -8.98 3.73 8.52
CA ARG A 45 -9.27 2.63 9.44
C ARG A 45 -8.72 1.29 8.95
N SER A 46 -8.70 1.07 7.62
CA SER A 46 -8.25 -0.18 7.01
C SER A 46 -6.76 -0.22 6.68
N ARG A 47 -6.17 0.94 6.32
CA ARG A 47 -4.77 1.03 5.86
C ARG A 47 -3.84 1.73 6.84
N GLY A 48 -4.37 2.33 7.91
CA GLY A 48 -3.61 3.02 8.94
C GLY A 48 -3.05 4.38 8.52
N LYS A 49 -2.06 4.85 9.26
CA LYS A 49 -1.44 6.17 9.08
C LYS A 49 -0.60 6.23 7.82
N VAL A 50 -0.41 7.44 7.29
CA VAL A 50 0.56 7.70 6.22
C VAL A 50 1.96 7.63 6.81
N MET A 51 2.82 6.76 6.25
CA MET A 51 4.21 6.54 6.64
C MET A 51 5.18 7.28 5.74
N ILE A 52 4.90 7.32 4.42
CA ILE A 52 5.69 8.03 3.42
C ILE A 52 4.72 8.74 2.47
N SER A 53 5.10 9.93 2.00
CA SER A 53 4.44 10.63 0.88
C SER A 53 5.53 11.19 0.01
N TYR A 54 5.55 10.83 -1.27
CA TYR A 54 6.51 11.32 -2.24
C TYR A 54 5.87 11.31 -3.63
N GLY A 55 5.93 12.43 -4.36
CA GLY A 55 5.24 12.60 -5.63
C GLY A 55 3.75 12.24 -5.53
N SER A 56 3.29 11.43 -6.44
CA SER A 56 1.93 10.85 -6.47
C SER A 56 1.70 9.75 -5.44
N LEU A 57 2.78 9.13 -4.92
CA LEU A 57 2.72 7.95 -4.08
C LEU A 57 2.46 8.26 -2.61
N THR A 58 1.58 7.47 -2.02
CA THR A 58 1.30 7.48 -0.58
C THR A 58 1.39 6.08 0.00
N VAL A 59 2.44 5.84 0.78
CA VAL A 59 2.64 4.60 1.53
C VAL A 59 1.97 4.72 2.89
N ARG A 60 0.97 3.89 3.13
CA ARG A 60 0.28 3.80 4.42
C ARG A 60 0.85 2.67 5.27
N GLN A 61 0.45 2.62 6.53
CA GLN A 61 0.96 1.70 7.53
C GLN A 61 0.87 0.23 7.09
N ASP A 62 -0.20 -0.18 6.45
CA ASP A 62 -0.40 -1.54 5.97
C ASP A 62 0.67 -1.95 4.94
N LEU A 63 0.98 -1.08 3.98
CA LEU A 63 1.98 -1.32 2.94
C LEU A 63 3.41 -1.25 3.51
N TYR A 64 3.67 -0.27 4.38
CA TYR A 64 4.96 -0.15 5.05
C TYR A 64 5.26 -1.37 5.91
N VAL A 65 4.29 -1.86 6.69
CA VAL A 65 4.42 -3.06 7.52
C VAL A 65 4.63 -4.31 6.66
N TYR A 66 3.92 -4.41 5.51
CA TYR A 66 4.17 -5.51 4.58
C TYR A 66 5.62 -5.54 4.11
N TRP A 67 6.16 -4.44 3.64
CA TRP A 67 7.55 -4.37 3.17
C TRP A 67 8.57 -4.61 4.29
N LEU A 68 8.36 -4.07 5.50
CA LEU A 68 9.21 -4.37 6.65
C LEU A 68 9.21 -5.87 6.99
N SER A 69 8.04 -6.51 6.98
CA SER A 69 7.92 -7.93 7.31
C SER A 69 8.48 -8.82 6.19
N ALA A 70 8.35 -8.42 4.92
CA ALA A 70 8.96 -9.09 3.79
C ALA A 70 10.51 -9.04 3.87
N TYR A 71 11.06 -7.87 4.19
CA TYR A 71 12.50 -7.70 4.39
C TYR A 71 13.00 -8.55 5.56
N LYS A 72 12.29 -8.52 6.69
CA LYS A 72 12.60 -9.35 7.87
C LYS A 72 12.61 -10.84 7.52
N TYR A 73 11.64 -11.30 6.75
CA TYR A 73 11.54 -12.69 6.29
C TYR A 73 12.69 -13.05 5.34
N ALA A 74 13.00 -12.19 4.36
CA ALA A 74 14.13 -12.40 3.44
C ALA A 74 15.45 -12.51 4.19
N TYR A 75 15.72 -11.59 5.12
CA TYR A 75 16.91 -11.59 5.95
C TYR A 75 17.05 -12.90 6.74
N LEU A 76 16.00 -13.34 7.45
CA LEU A 76 16.03 -14.60 8.20
C LEU A 76 16.26 -15.81 7.29
N THR A 77 15.64 -15.80 6.10
CA THR A 77 15.81 -16.87 5.12
C THR A 77 17.24 -16.93 4.59
N ALA A 78 17.88 -15.79 4.34
CA ALA A 78 19.27 -15.73 3.92
C ALA A 78 20.21 -16.17 5.04
N GLN A 79 19.99 -15.71 6.27
CA GLN A 79 20.80 -16.11 7.43
C GLN A 79 20.66 -17.63 7.73
N SER A 80 19.47 -18.20 7.63
CA SER A 80 19.24 -19.63 7.89
C SER A 80 19.89 -20.55 6.85
N LYS A 81 20.18 -20.05 5.65
CA LYS A 81 20.99 -20.80 4.65
C LYS A 81 22.44 -20.93 5.11
N ASN A 82 22.98 -19.92 5.78
CA ASN A 82 24.35 -19.87 6.26
C ASN A 82 24.52 -20.59 7.60
N ASP A 83 23.56 -20.40 8.53
CA ASP A 83 23.52 -21.06 9.85
C ASP A 83 22.05 -21.36 10.25
N PRO A 84 21.58 -22.59 9.99
CA PRO A 84 20.20 -22.97 10.34
C PRO A 84 19.86 -22.88 11.83
N THR A 85 20.86 -22.84 12.70
CA THR A 85 20.64 -22.81 14.15
C THR A 85 20.63 -21.40 14.75
N ALA A 86 21.23 -20.44 14.07
CA ALA A 86 21.40 -19.08 14.55
C ALA A 86 20.21 -18.15 14.23
N ALA A 87 19.57 -18.35 13.08
CA ALA A 87 18.53 -17.43 12.59
C ALA A 87 17.14 -17.81 13.09
N THR A 88 16.77 -17.32 14.26
CA THR A 88 15.44 -17.54 14.84
C THR A 88 14.69 -16.23 15.01
N ASP A 89 13.38 -16.20 14.66
CA ASP A 89 12.52 -15.03 14.88
C ASP A 89 12.12 -14.91 16.37
N THR A 90 13.10 -14.60 17.21
CA THR A 90 12.91 -14.42 18.66
C THR A 90 13.33 -13.03 19.11
N PRO A 91 12.73 -12.46 20.16
CA PRO A 91 13.17 -11.18 20.72
C PRO A 91 14.64 -11.17 21.10
N ARG A 92 15.17 -12.29 21.58
CA ARG A 92 16.59 -12.42 21.94
C ARG A 92 17.49 -12.21 20.73
N TYR A 93 17.20 -12.86 19.59
CA TYR A 93 17.95 -12.74 18.35
C TYR A 93 17.96 -11.30 17.83
N TRP A 94 16.81 -10.65 17.85
CA TRP A 94 16.68 -9.28 17.36
C TRP A 94 17.30 -8.22 18.26
N ASN A 95 17.31 -8.44 19.59
CA ASN A 95 17.89 -7.52 20.57
C ASN A 95 19.39 -7.77 20.79
N GLU A 96 19.98 -8.74 20.12
CA GLU A 96 21.42 -8.97 20.18
C GLU A 96 22.17 -7.76 19.60
N THR A 97 23.17 -7.28 20.36
CA THR A 97 24.05 -6.21 19.90
C THR A 97 25.00 -6.74 18.83
N VAL A 98 25.05 -6.06 17.72
CA VAL A 98 25.92 -6.35 16.58
C VAL A 98 26.91 -5.19 16.35
N ASP A 99 27.48 -5.08 15.17
CA ASP A 99 28.48 -4.09 14.82
C ASP A 99 28.11 -2.65 15.27
N GLY A 100 29.05 -1.97 15.91
CA GLY A 100 28.90 -0.58 16.32
C GLY A 100 28.01 -0.33 17.53
N GLY A 101 27.59 -1.38 18.25
CA GLY A 101 26.81 -1.24 19.49
C GLY A 101 25.31 -1.06 19.27
N ILE A 102 24.83 -1.21 18.04
CA ILE A 102 23.38 -1.22 17.70
C ILE A 102 22.83 -2.64 17.76
N THR A 103 21.51 -2.76 17.94
CA THR A 103 20.87 -4.07 17.90
C THR A 103 20.73 -4.59 16.47
N ARG A 104 20.63 -5.91 16.32
CA ARG A 104 20.34 -6.53 15.01
C ARG A 104 19.04 -5.99 14.42
N ALA A 105 18.02 -5.78 15.23
CA ALA A 105 16.76 -5.20 14.81
C ALA A 105 16.93 -3.79 14.21
N GLU A 106 17.72 -2.94 14.85
CA GLU A 106 18.02 -1.59 14.35
C GLU A 106 18.79 -1.63 13.04
N LYS A 107 19.82 -2.48 12.95
CA LYS A 107 20.62 -2.63 11.73
C LYS A 107 19.77 -3.10 10.54
N VAL A 108 19.00 -4.18 10.72
CA VAL A 108 18.20 -4.77 9.66
C VAL A 108 17.02 -3.86 9.29
N ARG A 109 16.43 -3.17 10.26
CA ARG A 109 15.39 -2.19 10.01
C ARG A 109 15.91 -1.02 9.19
N ALA A 110 17.09 -0.48 9.48
CA ALA A 110 17.68 0.60 8.72
C ALA A 110 17.87 0.20 7.25
N ALA A 111 18.33 -1.03 6.99
CA ALA A 111 18.46 -1.57 5.64
C ALA A 111 17.09 -1.74 4.96
N ALA A 112 16.08 -2.21 5.68
CA ALA A 112 14.70 -2.32 5.17
C ALA A 112 14.12 -0.93 4.82
N ASP A 113 14.35 0.07 5.67
CA ASP A 113 13.89 1.44 5.44
C ASP A 113 14.57 2.06 4.20
N ALA A 114 15.86 1.80 3.96
CA ALA A 114 16.57 2.21 2.75
C ALA A 114 15.97 1.54 1.50
N TRP A 115 15.76 0.23 1.54
CA TRP A 115 15.14 -0.51 0.45
C TRP A 115 13.72 -0.01 0.13
N ILE A 116 12.90 0.29 1.15
CA ILE A 116 11.56 0.87 0.98
C ILE A 116 11.64 2.25 0.30
N LYS A 117 12.61 3.07 0.68
CA LYS A 117 12.82 4.37 0.03
C LYS A 117 13.17 4.21 -1.45
N TRP A 118 14.00 3.25 -1.81
CA TRP A 118 14.35 2.96 -3.21
C TRP A 118 13.13 2.55 -4.02
N ILE A 119 12.28 1.65 -3.51
CA ILE A 119 11.03 1.28 -4.18
C ILE A 119 10.13 2.49 -4.40
N VAL A 120 9.93 3.31 -3.36
CA VAL A 120 9.05 4.47 -3.42
C VAL A 120 9.58 5.51 -4.40
N PHE A 121 10.88 5.78 -4.38
CA PHE A 121 11.52 6.74 -5.30
C PHE A 121 11.42 6.24 -6.74
N ALA A 122 11.80 4.99 -7.01
CA ALA A 122 11.78 4.41 -8.34
C ALA A 122 10.36 4.32 -8.93
N ALA A 123 9.37 3.86 -8.15
CA ALA A 123 7.99 3.79 -8.60
C ALA A 123 7.37 5.17 -8.86
N ALA A 124 7.69 6.18 -8.04
CA ALA A 124 7.25 7.55 -8.28
C ALA A 124 7.91 8.14 -9.53
N SER A 125 9.21 7.91 -9.75
CA SER A 125 9.91 8.37 -10.95
C SER A 125 9.34 7.73 -12.20
N PHE A 126 8.99 6.43 -12.16
CA PHE A 126 8.32 5.72 -13.26
C PHE A 126 6.99 6.38 -13.65
N GLU A 127 6.15 6.73 -12.65
CA GLU A 127 4.88 7.44 -12.89
C GLU A 127 5.12 8.88 -13.40
N ASP A 128 6.11 9.60 -12.83
CA ASP A 128 6.40 11.00 -13.19
C ASP A 128 6.95 11.13 -14.62
N GLU A 129 7.64 10.12 -15.16
CA GLU A 129 8.06 10.03 -16.56
C GLU A 129 6.88 9.75 -17.51
N GLY A 130 5.69 9.48 -16.97
CA GLY A 130 4.48 9.17 -17.73
C GLY A 130 4.41 7.71 -18.18
N ASP A 131 5.26 6.86 -17.64
CA ASP A 131 5.29 5.44 -17.92
C ASP A 131 4.16 4.69 -17.22
N ALA A 132 3.79 3.55 -17.77
CA ALA A 132 2.79 2.67 -17.19
C ALA A 132 3.09 1.22 -17.55
N LEU A 133 2.88 0.31 -16.59
CA LEU A 133 3.00 -1.11 -16.84
C LEU A 133 2.08 -1.55 -17.98
N GLY A 134 2.64 -2.28 -18.94
CA GLY A 134 1.89 -2.88 -20.05
C GLY A 134 0.81 -3.85 -19.55
N GLN A 135 -0.25 -4.04 -20.35
CA GLN A 135 -1.35 -4.95 -19.99
C GLN A 135 -0.89 -6.36 -19.70
N GLY A 136 0.12 -6.86 -20.46
CA GLY A 136 0.72 -8.19 -20.23
C GLY A 136 1.31 -8.31 -18.83
N THR A 137 2.14 -7.36 -18.42
CA THR A 137 2.75 -7.29 -17.08
C THR A 137 1.70 -7.21 -15.97
N ARG A 138 0.67 -6.39 -16.16
CA ARG A 138 -0.44 -6.29 -15.19
C ARG A 138 -1.17 -7.62 -15.01
N ASN A 139 -1.48 -8.30 -16.10
CA ASN A 139 -2.13 -9.63 -16.07
C ASN A 139 -1.24 -10.67 -15.37
N GLU A 140 0.07 -10.62 -15.60
CA GLU A 140 1.02 -11.53 -14.94
C GLU A 140 1.13 -11.26 -13.43
N LEU A 141 1.14 -9.99 -13.01
CA LEU A 141 1.09 -9.61 -11.60
C LEU A 141 -0.18 -10.11 -10.91
N GLU A 142 -1.34 -9.94 -11.55
CA GLU A 142 -2.60 -10.46 -11.04
C GLU A 142 -2.57 -11.98 -10.90
N ALA A 143 -2.09 -12.70 -11.93
CA ALA A 143 -1.94 -14.14 -11.88
C ALA A 143 -0.95 -14.59 -10.80
N THR A 144 0.11 -13.82 -10.56
CA THR A 144 1.08 -14.09 -9.48
C THR A 144 0.47 -13.92 -8.10
N CYS A 145 -0.33 -12.88 -7.91
CA CYS A 145 -1.10 -12.70 -6.68
C CYS A 145 -2.11 -13.84 -6.45
N GLU A 146 -2.79 -14.28 -7.49
CA GLU A 146 -3.70 -15.42 -7.42
C GLU A 146 -2.97 -16.73 -7.08
N ARG A 147 -1.80 -16.98 -7.70
CA ARG A 147 -0.96 -18.14 -7.35
C ARG A 147 -0.55 -18.13 -5.89
N LEU A 148 -0.12 -16.99 -5.35
CA LEU A 148 0.19 -16.85 -3.92
C LEU A 148 -1.00 -17.25 -3.04
N LEU A 149 -2.19 -16.82 -3.41
CA LEU A 149 -3.43 -17.20 -2.71
C LEU A 149 -3.68 -18.71 -2.75
N GLN A 150 -3.60 -19.29 -3.95
CA GLN A 150 -3.98 -20.68 -4.18
C GLN A 150 -3.00 -21.68 -3.57
N TYR A 151 -1.72 -21.30 -3.45
CA TYR A 151 -0.68 -22.22 -3.03
C TYR A 151 -0.84 -22.69 -1.58
N GLU A 152 -1.02 -21.76 -0.63
CA GLU A 152 -1.02 -22.06 0.80
C GLU A 152 -2.40 -21.86 1.47
N LEU A 153 -3.05 -20.76 1.17
CA LEU A 153 -4.20 -20.27 1.92
C LEU A 153 -5.54 -20.43 1.20
N LYS A 154 -5.51 -20.72 -0.10
CA LYS A 154 -6.63 -21.08 -1.00
C LYS A 154 -7.74 -20.03 -1.14
N THR A 155 -7.93 -19.12 -0.20
CA THR A 155 -8.94 -18.07 -0.25
C THR A 155 -8.44 -16.75 0.31
N GLU A 156 -8.94 -15.64 -0.25
CA GLU A 156 -8.64 -14.31 0.27
C GLU A 156 -9.03 -14.13 1.73
N LYS A 157 -10.12 -14.75 2.16
CA LYS A 157 -10.57 -14.71 3.56
C LYS A 157 -9.56 -15.37 4.51
N ALA A 158 -8.98 -16.51 4.11
CA ALA A 158 -7.95 -17.19 4.89
C ALA A 158 -6.65 -16.39 4.89
N PHE A 159 -6.26 -15.84 3.73
CA PHE A 159 -5.11 -14.94 3.60
C PHE A 159 -5.26 -13.72 4.53
N ASN A 160 -6.36 -13.01 4.44
CA ASN A 160 -6.61 -11.81 5.24
C ASN A 160 -6.66 -12.12 6.76
N ARG A 161 -7.08 -13.33 7.15
CA ARG A 161 -7.03 -13.76 8.56
C ARG A 161 -5.58 -13.91 9.04
N ALA A 162 -4.70 -14.53 8.26
CA ALA A 162 -3.29 -14.68 8.57
C ALA A 162 -2.58 -13.32 8.54
N ALA A 163 -2.76 -12.56 7.48
CA ALA A 163 -2.12 -11.26 7.27
C ALA A 163 -2.53 -10.18 8.28
N LYS A 164 -3.74 -10.31 8.87
CA LYS A 164 -4.22 -9.39 9.92
C LYS A 164 -3.32 -9.39 11.15
N GLN A 165 -2.70 -10.51 11.49
CA GLN A 165 -1.77 -10.59 12.62
C GLN A 165 -0.49 -9.78 12.37
N VAL A 166 -0.08 -9.67 11.11
CA VAL A 166 1.06 -8.85 10.69
C VAL A 166 0.68 -7.38 10.51
N GLY A 167 -0.55 -7.10 10.11
CA GLY A 167 -1.08 -5.73 9.98
C GLY A 167 -1.36 -5.28 8.55
N PHE A 168 -1.55 -6.22 7.60
CA PHE A 168 -1.88 -5.91 6.21
C PHE A 168 -3.00 -6.84 5.66
N THR A 169 -3.30 -6.74 4.37
CA THR A 169 -4.33 -7.52 3.68
C THR A 169 -3.83 -8.01 2.33
N TYR A 170 -4.57 -8.91 1.68
CA TYR A 170 -4.26 -9.34 0.32
C TYR A 170 -4.21 -8.19 -0.70
N SER A 171 -5.11 -7.20 -0.56
CA SER A 171 -5.06 -6.01 -1.41
C SER A 171 -3.81 -5.16 -1.18
N THR A 172 -3.20 -5.23 0.00
CA THR A 172 -1.91 -4.59 0.29
C THR A 172 -0.78 -5.27 -0.48
N VAL A 173 -0.77 -6.60 -0.52
CA VAL A 173 0.23 -7.38 -1.28
C VAL A 173 0.14 -7.06 -2.77
N LYS A 174 -1.08 -7.02 -3.33
CA LYS A 174 -1.28 -6.62 -4.74
C LYS A 174 -0.63 -5.27 -5.03
N ARG A 175 -0.89 -4.24 -4.20
CA ARG A 175 -0.28 -2.92 -4.36
C ARG A 175 1.24 -2.95 -4.22
N ALA A 176 1.76 -3.73 -3.27
CA ALA A 176 3.20 -3.87 -3.08
C ALA A 176 3.88 -4.41 -4.35
N TYR A 177 3.31 -5.45 -4.96
CA TYR A 177 3.85 -6.04 -6.18
C TYR A 177 3.80 -5.06 -7.36
N PHE A 178 2.71 -4.30 -7.50
CA PHE A 178 2.64 -3.26 -8.53
C PHE A 178 3.74 -2.22 -8.34
N TYR A 179 3.90 -1.64 -7.17
CA TYR A 179 4.95 -0.63 -6.92
C TYR A 179 6.36 -1.20 -7.07
N GLN A 180 6.60 -2.43 -6.64
CA GLN A 180 7.91 -3.07 -6.85
C GLN A 180 8.20 -3.25 -8.34
N THR A 181 7.23 -3.72 -9.13
CA THR A 181 7.42 -3.91 -10.57
C THR A 181 7.57 -2.58 -11.33
N GLU A 182 6.84 -1.52 -10.94
CA GLU A 182 7.03 -0.17 -11.48
C GLU A 182 8.45 0.33 -11.16
N GLY A 183 8.88 0.19 -9.90
CA GLY A 183 10.24 0.54 -9.49
C GLY A 183 11.32 -0.27 -10.22
N GLU A 184 11.17 -1.57 -10.35
CA GLU A 184 12.08 -2.43 -11.12
C GLU A 184 12.14 -2.02 -12.59
N SER A 185 10.98 -1.67 -13.19
CA SER A 185 10.91 -1.20 -14.57
C SER A 185 11.68 0.11 -14.78
N TYR A 186 11.60 1.03 -13.83
CA TYR A 186 12.40 2.25 -13.82
C TYR A 186 13.89 1.94 -13.71
N LEU A 187 14.27 1.06 -12.78
CA LEU A 187 15.67 0.72 -12.50
C LEU A 187 16.36 -0.01 -13.67
N LEU A 188 15.62 -0.67 -14.57
CA LEU A 188 16.18 -1.23 -15.79
C LEU A 188 16.80 -0.17 -16.72
N GLY A 189 16.41 1.08 -16.60
CA GLY A 189 16.98 2.22 -17.33
C GLY A 189 18.15 2.91 -16.61
N VAL A 190 18.40 2.59 -15.34
CA VAL A 190 19.46 3.22 -14.53
C VAL A 190 20.78 2.51 -14.76
N THR A 191 21.81 3.26 -15.16
CA THR A 191 23.17 2.72 -15.35
C THR A 191 23.91 2.57 -14.02
N ASP A 192 25.01 1.78 -14.01
CA ASP A 192 25.84 1.63 -12.80
C ASP A 192 26.39 2.97 -12.30
N GLU A 193 26.67 3.92 -13.21
CA GLU A 193 27.15 5.27 -12.86
C GLU A 193 26.07 6.14 -12.23
N GLU A 194 24.80 5.93 -12.59
CA GLU A 194 23.64 6.64 -12.05
C GLU A 194 23.16 6.03 -10.74
N TRP A 195 23.52 4.78 -10.45
CA TRP A 195 23.07 4.06 -9.27
C TRP A 195 23.38 4.75 -7.94
N GLU A 196 24.61 5.27 -7.78
CA GLU A 196 24.99 6.01 -6.57
C GLU A 196 24.19 7.31 -6.41
N ILE A 197 23.91 7.98 -7.53
CA ILE A 197 23.08 9.19 -7.54
C ILE A 197 21.65 8.83 -7.15
N PHE A 198 21.10 7.77 -7.75
CA PHE A 198 19.77 7.25 -7.43
C PHE A 198 19.63 6.93 -5.93
N CYS A 199 20.56 6.19 -5.35
CA CYS A 199 20.53 5.85 -3.93
C CYS A 199 20.57 7.10 -3.05
N THR A 200 21.42 8.08 -3.37
CA THR A 200 21.56 9.34 -2.65
C THR A 200 20.27 10.15 -2.71
N LEU A 201 19.64 10.24 -3.88
CA LEU A 201 18.37 10.94 -4.07
C LEU A 201 17.23 10.24 -3.30
N ALA A 202 17.10 8.93 -3.40
CA ALA A 202 16.10 8.17 -2.67
C ALA A 202 16.23 8.36 -1.15
N GLU A 203 17.46 8.41 -0.64
CA GLU A 203 17.69 8.62 0.79
C GLU A 203 17.39 10.06 1.23
N SER A 204 17.74 11.06 0.43
CA SER A 204 17.56 12.47 0.78
C SER A 204 16.14 12.98 0.59
N GLU A 205 15.46 12.53 -0.47
CA GLU A 205 14.14 13.03 -0.87
C GLU A 205 13.01 12.31 -0.12
N ILE A 206 13.18 11.00 0.16
CA ILE A 206 12.15 10.22 0.83
C ILE A 206 12.25 10.35 2.35
N THR A 207 11.25 10.97 2.95
CA THR A 207 11.15 11.07 4.41
C THR A 207 10.16 10.04 4.96
N ILE A 208 10.66 9.15 5.82
CA ILE A 208 9.83 8.24 6.61
C ILE A 208 9.32 8.98 7.85
N LYS A 209 8.00 9.08 8.00
CA LYS A 209 7.38 9.85 9.09
C LYS A 209 7.62 9.21 10.45
N ALA A 210 7.64 10.01 11.51
CA ALA A 210 7.83 9.55 12.90
C ALA A 210 6.82 8.46 13.34
N ALA A 211 5.66 8.36 12.67
CA ALA A 211 4.70 7.28 12.92
C ALA A 211 5.28 5.89 12.63
N ALA A 212 6.20 5.78 11.69
CA ALA A 212 6.86 4.53 11.34
C ALA A 212 7.78 4.01 12.47
N ALA A 213 8.39 4.89 13.25
CA ALA A 213 9.21 4.51 14.42
C ALA A 213 8.43 3.74 15.48
N LYS A 214 7.08 3.84 15.46
CA LYS A 214 6.21 3.10 16.38
C LYS A 214 5.96 1.65 15.96
N VAL A 215 6.38 1.25 14.76
CA VAL A 215 6.32 -0.15 14.33
C VAL A 215 7.50 -0.86 14.95
N ASP A 216 7.24 -1.75 15.89
CA ASP A 216 8.27 -2.57 16.52
C ASP A 216 8.73 -3.68 15.58
N PHE A 217 9.90 -3.50 14.98
CA PHE A 217 10.47 -4.44 14.01
C PHE A 217 10.81 -5.79 14.65
N ALA A 218 11.33 -5.79 15.88
CA ALA A 218 11.72 -7.02 16.56
C ALA A 218 10.51 -7.93 16.83
N SER A 219 9.38 -7.33 17.22
CA SER A 219 8.14 -8.05 17.53
C SER A 219 7.22 -8.25 16.32
N LEU A 220 7.58 -7.73 15.14
CA LEU A 220 6.77 -7.85 13.93
C LEU A 220 6.68 -9.33 13.52
N PRO A 221 5.47 -9.94 13.53
CA PRO A 221 5.35 -11.37 13.24
C PRO A 221 5.57 -11.65 11.75
N ILE A 222 6.06 -12.85 11.47
CA ILE A 222 6.28 -13.37 10.12
C ILE A 222 5.42 -14.60 9.92
N ASP A 223 4.77 -14.68 8.73
CA ASP A 223 4.13 -15.90 8.25
C ASP A 223 4.60 -16.13 6.81
N ALA A 224 5.48 -17.12 6.62
CA ALA A 224 6.10 -17.43 5.32
C ALA A 224 5.08 -17.60 4.18
N ARG A 225 3.86 -18.02 4.48
CA ARG A 225 2.78 -18.23 3.51
C ARG A 225 2.24 -16.94 2.88
N LEU A 226 2.62 -15.79 3.43
CA LEU A 226 2.15 -14.47 2.98
C LEU A 226 3.06 -13.82 1.95
N TYR A 227 4.23 -14.43 1.65
CA TYR A 227 5.26 -13.83 0.79
C TYR A 227 5.55 -14.71 -0.41
N ASN A 228 5.80 -14.07 -1.55
CA ASN A 228 6.32 -14.73 -2.75
C ASN A 228 7.81 -14.43 -2.86
N ALA A 229 8.61 -15.47 -3.05
CA ALA A 229 10.07 -15.36 -3.15
C ALA A 229 10.55 -14.39 -4.24
N ALA A 230 9.79 -14.27 -5.35
CA ALA A 230 10.12 -13.38 -6.46
C ALA A 230 10.01 -11.87 -6.10
N PHE A 231 9.33 -11.53 -4.99
CA PHE A 231 9.14 -10.15 -4.52
C PHE A 231 9.82 -9.90 -3.16
N LEU A 232 10.73 -10.79 -2.77
CA LEU A 232 11.56 -10.55 -1.59
C LEU A 232 12.81 -9.77 -1.98
N PRO A 233 13.27 -8.84 -1.12
CA PRO A 233 14.54 -8.16 -1.32
C PRO A 233 15.72 -9.14 -1.26
N GLU A 234 16.76 -8.85 -2.00
CA GLU A 234 18.07 -9.46 -1.81
C GLU A 234 18.69 -8.89 -0.52
N THR A 235 19.16 -9.77 0.39
CA THR A 235 19.66 -9.40 1.73
C THR A 235 21.00 -10.06 2.05
#